data_33cfd9df65d04a031ce7263775e628ab
#
_entry.id   33cfd9df65d04a031ce7263775e628ab
#
_cell.length_a   1.000
_cell.length_b   1.000
_cell.length_c   1.000
_cell.angle_alpha   90.00
_cell.angle_beta   90.00
_cell.angle_gamma   90.00
#
_symmetry.space_group_name_H-M   'P 1'
#
loop_
_entity.id
_entity.type
_entity.pdbx_description
1 polymer ?
#
loop_
_entity_poly.entity_id
_entity_poly.type
_entity_poly.pdbx_seq_one_letter_code
_entity_poly.pdbx_strand_id
1 'polypeptide(L)'
;MELLLSWSGPVIYAAQAVSALFGVFIVILLMRKIAQKRFFSNAAAEEFLGEVRERLQRKDLDGVVEFCDQPSYWSKAAPQLILHALANRDRPLAKLRQLLAERFEREVLAELYYGRSWVATMEKCAPMLGLLGTVTGMIMAFAKIAGAQQTGADPKALSSDISVALYTTMWGLTIAIPLAILGSMVQVRISRLTDAVQQHVSEFLEDFETARS
;
A
#
# COMPACT_ATOMS: atom_id res chain seq x y z
N MET A 1 28.67 27.87 2.63
CA MET A 1 28.25 27.12 1.45
C MET A 1 29.02 25.81 1.35
N GLU A 2 30.34 25.81 1.53
CA GLU A 2 31.17 24.57 1.45
C GLU A 2 30.82 23.53 2.51
N LEU A 3 30.47 23.91 3.72
CA LEU A 3 30.05 23.00 4.80
C LEU A 3 28.73 22.23 4.45
N LEU A 4 27.78 22.89 3.82
CA LEU A 4 26.54 22.28 3.37
C LEU A 4 26.77 21.30 2.22
N LEU A 5 27.70 21.59 1.33
CA LEU A 5 28.05 20.74 0.21
C LEU A 5 28.84 19.50 0.66
N SER A 6 29.74 19.62 1.65
CA SER A 6 30.51 18.47 2.15
C SER A 6 29.64 17.43 2.88
N TRP A 7 28.54 17.86 3.50
CA TRP A 7 27.58 16.97 4.16
C TRP A 7 26.49 16.42 3.23
N SER A 8 26.36 16.93 2.01
CA SER A 8 25.31 16.53 1.09
C SER A 8 25.38 15.04 0.72
N GLY A 9 26.56 14.48 0.52
CA GLY A 9 26.72 13.06 0.18
C GLY A 9 26.18 12.12 1.27
N PRO A 10 26.71 12.17 2.50
CA PRO A 10 26.22 11.32 3.60
C PRO A 10 24.73 11.49 3.89
N VAL A 11 24.21 12.73 3.81
CA VAL A 11 22.79 13.02 4.03
C VAL A 11 21.91 12.40 2.95
N ILE A 12 22.32 12.44 1.69
CA ILE A 12 21.58 11.82 0.57
C ILE A 12 21.54 10.31 0.74
N TYR A 13 22.67 9.66 1.07
CA TYR A 13 22.67 8.21 1.33
C TYR A 13 21.81 7.82 2.53
N ALA A 14 21.85 8.59 3.61
CA ALA A 14 20.98 8.37 4.76
C ALA A 14 19.50 8.52 4.39
N ALA A 15 19.13 9.54 3.63
CA ALA A 15 17.77 9.75 3.16
C ALA A 15 17.29 8.61 2.24
N GLN A 16 18.14 8.11 1.35
CA GLN A 16 17.85 6.95 0.50
C GLN A 16 17.65 5.68 1.34
N ALA A 17 18.51 5.43 2.33
CA ALA A 17 18.37 4.27 3.23
C ALA A 17 17.06 4.33 4.03
N VAL A 18 16.71 5.50 4.58
CA VAL A 18 15.44 5.71 5.28
C VAL A 18 14.26 5.48 4.34
N SER A 19 14.30 6.00 3.11
CA SER A 19 13.26 5.80 2.11
C SER A 19 13.07 4.32 1.76
N ALA A 20 14.17 3.56 1.63
CA ALA A 20 14.13 2.12 1.36
C ALA A 20 13.48 1.34 2.50
N LEU A 21 13.97 1.55 3.74
CA LEU A 21 13.45 0.86 4.92
C LEU A 21 11.96 1.19 5.16
N PHE A 22 11.60 2.46 5.09
CA PHE A 22 10.23 2.90 5.27
C PHE A 22 9.30 2.36 4.17
N GLY A 23 9.72 2.39 2.90
CA GLY A 23 8.95 1.84 1.80
C GLY A 23 8.69 0.33 1.94
N VAL A 24 9.72 -0.45 2.26
CA VAL A 24 9.60 -1.90 2.50
C VAL A 24 8.72 -2.19 3.71
N PHE A 25 8.90 -1.45 4.80
CA PHE A 25 8.07 -1.59 6.01
C PHE A 25 6.58 -1.40 5.71
N ILE A 26 6.21 -0.33 4.98
CA ILE A 26 4.81 -0.09 4.61
C ILE A 26 4.27 -1.21 3.70
N VAL A 27 5.07 -1.68 2.74
CA VAL A 27 4.66 -2.81 1.88
C VAL A 27 4.32 -4.04 2.72
N ILE A 28 5.18 -4.40 3.67
CA ILE A 28 4.94 -5.54 4.57
C ILE A 28 3.65 -5.34 5.38
N LEU A 29 3.44 -4.15 5.95
CA LEU A 29 2.22 -3.84 6.70
C LEU A 29 0.96 -3.99 5.83
N LEU A 30 0.98 -3.44 4.60
CA LEU A 30 -0.14 -3.53 3.67
C LEU A 30 -0.44 -4.97 3.28
N MET A 31 0.59 -5.76 2.98
CA MET A 31 0.43 -7.17 2.64
C MET A 31 -0.21 -7.97 3.78
N ARG A 32 0.20 -7.71 5.03
CA ARG A 32 -0.40 -8.33 6.22
C ARG A 32 -1.86 -7.89 6.42
N LYS A 33 -2.15 -6.59 6.29
CA LYS A 33 -3.52 -6.07 6.41
C LYS A 33 -4.46 -6.65 5.34
N ILE A 34 -4.03 -6.71 4.09
CA ILE A 34 -4.82 -7.31 3.00
C ILE A 34 -5.08 -8.79 3.29
N ALA A 35 -4.06 -9.53 3.73
CA ALA A 35 -4.20 -10.95 4.08
C ALA A 35 -5.18 -11.16 5.26
N GLN A 36 -5.21 -10.27 6.25
CA GLN A 36 -6.15 -10.32 7.36
C GLN A 36 -7.59 -10.06 6.92
N LYS A 37 -7.82 -9.10 6.00
CA LYS A 37 -9.16 -8.72 5.53
C LYS A 37 -9.76 -9.71 4.53
N ARG A 38 -8.94 -10.53 3.88
CA ARG A 38 -9.36 -11.55 2.90
C ARG A 38 -9.57 -12.90 3.58
N PHE A 39 -10.46 -13.73 3.04
CA PHE A 39 -10.48 -15.16 3.36
C PHE A 39 -9.20 -15.85 2.89
N PHE A 40 -8.78 -16.88 3.61
CA PHE A 40 -7.57 -17.64 3.29
C PHE A 40 -7.64 -18.32 1.92
N SER A 41 -8.84 -18.80 1.53
CA SER A 41 -9.10 -19.51 0.29
C SER A 41 -10.47 -19.11 -0.25
N ASN A 42 -10.68 -19.24 -1.56
CA ASN A 42 -12.00 -19.09 -2.17
C ASN A 42 -12.98 -20.14 -1.63
N ALA A 43 -12.50 -21.39 -1.45
CA ALA A 43 -13.31 -22.44 -0.85
C ALA A 43 -13.80 -22.08 0.56
N ALA A 44 -12.96 -21.46 1.39
CA ALA A 44 -13.38 -21.00 2.72
C ALA A 44 -14.39 -19.84 2.66
N ALA A 45 -14.35 -19.02 1.61
CA ALA A 45 -15.34 -17.97 1.40
C ALA A 45 -16.68 -18.57 0.94
N GLU A 46 -16.67 -19.54 0.03
CA GLU A 46 -17.84 -20.24 -0.44
C GLU A 46 -18.51 -21.05 0.69
N GLU A 47 -17.72 -21.73 1.52
CA GLU A 47 -18.22 -22.44 2.70
C GLU A 47 -18.89 -21.46 3.69
N PHE A 48 -18.25 -20.33 3.95
CA PHE A 48 -18.81 -19.28 4.81
C PHE A 48 -20.14 -18.73 4.24
N LEU A 49 -20.19 -18.41 2.94
CA LEU A 49 -21.40 -17.91 2.31
C LEU A 49 -22.51 -18.98 2.23
N GLY A 50 -22.14 -20.24 2.03
CA GLY A 50 -23.07 -21.37 2.06
C GLY A 50 -23.76 -21.50 3.43
N GLU A 51 -23.00 -21.43 4.51
CA GLU A 51 -23.53 -21.46 5.87
C GLU A 51 -24.44 -20.26 6.18
N VAL A 52 -24.04 -19.06 5.73
CA VAL A 52 -24.88 -17.85 5.85
C VAL A 52 -26.18 -18.02 5.07
N ARG A 53 -26.12 -18.53 3.84
CA ARG A 53 -27.29 -18.80 2.99
C ARG A 53 -28.25 -19.79 3.65
N GLU A 54 -27.76 -20.90 4.19
CA GLU A 54 -28.58 -21.92 4.86
C GLU A 54 -29.35 -21.33 6.05
N ARG A 55 -28.69 -20.51 6.86
CA ARG A 55 -29.33 -19.82 8.00
C ARG A 55 -30.36 -18.78 7.55
N LEU A 56 -30.07 -18.03 6.48
CA LEU A 56 -31.03 -17.09 5.90
C LEU A 56 -32.30 -17.80 5.40
N GLN A 57 -32.16 -18.95 4.74
CA GLN A 57 -33.30 -19.75 4.28
C GLN A 57 -34.17 -20.26 5.44
N ARG A 58 -33.55 -20.53 6.59
CA ARG A 58 -34.27 -20.89 7.83
C ARG A 58 -34.88 -19.68 8.54
N LYS A 59 -34.69 -18.46 8.02
CA LYS A 59 -35.06 -17.18 8.65
C LYS A 59 -34.41 -16.94 10.01
N ASP A 60 -33.26 -17.60 10.27
CA ASP A 60 -32.49 -17.47 11.51
C ASP A 60 -31.46 -16.34 11.39
N LEU A 61 -31.95 -15.10 11.45
CA LEU A 61 -31.10 -13.90 11.34
C LEU A 61 -30.15 -13.74 12.55
N ASP A 62 -30.60 -14.14 13.74
CA ASP A 62 -29.78 -14.05 14.95
C ASP A 62 -28.62 -15.06 14.90
N GLY A 63 -28.87 -16.26 14.35
CA GLY A 63 -27.83 -17.25 14.09
C GLY A 63 -26.82 -16.80 13.04
N VAL A 64 -27.21 -16.00 12.04
CA VAL A 64 -26.25 -15.37 11.09
C VAL A 64 -25.37 -14.36 11.81
N VAL A 65 -25.95 -13.54 12.69
CA VAL A 65 -25.18 -12.55 13.48
C VAL A 65 -24.16 -13.26 14.36
N GLU A 66 -24.56 -14.28 15.12
CA GLU A 66 -23.68 -15.05 15.99
C GLU A 66 -22.55 -15.74 15.19
N PHE A 67 -22.86 -16.28 14.02
CA PHE A 67 -21.88 -16.91 13.15
C PHE A 67 -20.85 -15.91 12.60
N CYS A 68 -21.30 -14.74 12.13
CA CYS A 68 -20.42 -13.69 11.62
C CYS A 68 -19.58 -13.02 12.73
N ASP A 69 -20.06 -13.02 13.99
CA ASP A 69 -19.37 -12.43 15.14
C ASP A 69 -18.40 -13.40 15.83
N GLN A 70 -18.06 -14.51 15.20
CA GLN A 70 -17.02 -15.39 15.71
C GLN A 70 -15.62 -14.77 15.60
N PRO A 71 -14.70 -15.05 16.55
CA PRO A 71 -13.34 -14.50 16.55
C PRO A 71 -12.55 -14.77 15.26
N SER A 72 -12.84 -15.88 14.58
CA SER A 72 -12.22 -16.25 13.29
C SER A 72 -12.57 -15.28 12.15
N TYR A 73 -13.70 -14.56 12.25
CA TYR A 73 -14.22 -13.66 11.23
C TYR A 73 -14.09 -12.17 11.56
N TRP A 74 -13.73 -11.79 12.78
CA TRP A 74 -13.62 -10.38 13.18
C TRP A 74 -12.70 -9.52 12.32
N SER A 75 -11.64 -10.11 11.79
CA SER A 75 -10.70 -9.39 10.92
C SER A 75 -11.12 -9.36 9.45
N LYS A 76 -12.12 -10.16 9.04
CA LYS A 76 -12.54 -10.33 7.66
C LYS A 76 -13.52 -9.24 7.22
N ALA A 77 -13.34 -8.71 5.99
CA ALA A 77 -14.16 -7.60 5.51
C ALA A 77 -15.62 -8.01 5.24
N ALA A 78 -15.86 -9.14 4.55
CA ALA A 78 -17.20 -9.56 4.18
C ALA A 78 -18.10 -9.88 5.38
N PRO A 79 -17.70 -10.68 6.39
CA PRO A 79 -18.52 -10.90 7.60
C PRO A 79 -18.89 -9.61 8.33
N GLN A 80 -17.95 -8.66 8.45
CA GLN A 80 -18.23 -7.38 9.10
C GLN A 80 -19.29 -6.55 8.33
N LEU A 81 -19.24 -6.58 7.01
CA LEU A 81 -20.24 -5.91 6.17
C LEU A 81 -21.60 -6.60 6.29
N ILE A 82 -21.64 -7.93 6.37
CA ILE A 82 -22.87 -8.69 6.57
C ILE A 82 -23.51 -8.33 7.93
N LEU A 83 -22.74 -8.25 9.01
CA LEU A 83 -23.23 -7.79 10.31
C LEU A 83 -23.86 -6.39 10.21
N HIS A 84 -23.22 -5.48 9.46
CA HIS A 84 -23.79 -4.15 9.26
C HIS A 84 -25.05 -4.15 8.39
N ALA A 85 -25.14 -5.05 7.43
CA ALA A 85 -26.34 -5.24 6.63
C ALA A 85 -27.51 -5.68 7.52
N LEU A 86 -27.30 -6.67 8.38
CA LEU A 86 -28.32 -7.17 9.30
C LEU A 86 -28.74 -6.15 10.35
N ALA A 87 -27.82 -5.34 10.85
CA ALA A 87 -28.12 -4.24 11.76
C ALA A 87 -28.97 -3.12 11.11
N ASN A 88 -28.98 -3.03 9.78
CA ASN A 88 -29.75 -2.06 9.00
C ASN A 88 -30.81 -2.72 8.11
N ARG A 89 -31.27 -3.89 8.49
CA ARG A 89 -32.18 -4.75 7.70
C ARG A 89 -33.50 -4.08 7.29
N ASP A 90 -33.94 -3.05 8.00
CA ASP A 90 -35.20 -2.36 7.71
C ASP A 90 -35.12 -1.42 6.50
N ARG A 91 -33.93 -1.17 5.99
CA ARG A 91 -33.71 -0.26 4.87
C ARG A 91 -34.02 -0.94 3.52
N PRO A 92 -34.41 -0.17 2.48
CA PRO A 92 -34.50 -0.68 1.12
C PRO A 92 -33.16 -1.23 0.64
N LEU A 93 -33.19 -2.33 -0.13
CA LEU A 93 -31.99 -3.04 -0.61
C LEU A 93 -30.98 -2.16 -1.33
N ALA A 94 -31.48 -1.23 -2.16
CA ALA A 94 -30.63 -0.27 -2.88
C ALA A 94 -29.84 0.65 -1.92
N LYS A 95 -30.50 1.13 -0.85
CA LYS A 95 -29.83 1.95 0.19
C LYS A 95 -28.86 1.13 1.02
N LEU A 96 -29.18 -0.15 1.27
CA LEU A 96 -28.31 -1.06 1.99
C LEU A 96 -27.03 -1.33 1.20
N ARG A 97 -27.16 -1.62 -0.10
CA ARG A 97 -26.00 -1.80 -0.99
C ARG A 97 -25.08 -0.57 -0.99
N GLN A 98 -25.64 0.61 -1.10
CA GLN A 98 -24.87 1.85 -1.05
C GLN A 98 -24.17 2.04 0.29
N LEU A 99 -24.85 1.81 1.40
CA LEU A 99 -24.28 1.92 2.75
C LEU A 99 -23.11 0.98 2.95
N LEU A 100 -23.22 -0.27 2.49
CA LEU A 100 -22.13 -1.26 2.62
C LEU A 100 -20.92 -0.88 1.74
N ALA A 101 -21.16 -0.37 0.53
CA ALA A 101 -20.10 0.10 -0.34
C ALA A 101 -19.36 1.30 0.27
N GLU A 102 -20.08 2.31 0.74
CA GLU A 102 -19.49 3.49 1.42
C GLU A 102 -18.70 3.09 2.67
N ARG A 103 -19.21 2.13 3.44
CA ARG A 103 -18.53 1.65 4.63
C ARG A 103 -17.25 0.90 4.30
N PHE A 104 -17.29 0.00 3.32
CA PHE A 104 -16.12 -0.71 2.85
C PHE A 104 -15.04 0.24 2.32
N GLU A 105 -15.44 1.23 1.55
CA GLU A 105 -14.52 2.25 1.04
C GLU A 105 -13.87 3.05 2.17
N ARG A 106 -14.67 3.51 3.14
CA ARG A 106 -14.19 4.34 4.25
C ARG A 106 -13.33 3.59 5.26
N GLU A 107 -13.73 2.37 5.65
CA GLU A 107 -13.08 1.64 6.74
C GLU A 107 -11.96 0.70 6.29
N VAL A 108 -12.00 0.24 5.04
CA VAL A 108 -11.00 -0.73 4.54
C VAL A 108 -10.15 -0.13 3.44
N LEU A 109 -10.78 0.38 2.36
CA LEU A 109 -10.04 0.82 1.19
C LEU A 109 -9.25 2.11 1.46
N ALA A 110 -9.83 3.08 2.19
CA ALA A 110 -9.16 4.34 2.50
C ALA A 110 -7.81 4.12 3.18
N GLU A 111 -7.74 3.22 4.16
CA GLU A 111 -6.49 2.90 4.87
C GLU A 111 -5.47 2.22 3.95
N LEU A 112 -5.91 1.30 3.09
CA LEU A 112 -5.04 0.60 2.15
C LEU A 112 -4.49 1.54 1.08
N TYR A 113 -5.33 2.43 0.53
CA TYR A 113 -4.91 3.42 -0.46
C TYR A 113 -3.99 4.48 0.15
N TYR A 114 -4.24 4.90 1.39
CA TYR A 114 -3.34 5.80 2.11
C TYR A 114 -1.95 5.18 2.26
N GLY A 115 -1.86 3.94 2.71
CA GLY A 115 -0.57 3.24 2.79
C GLY A 115 0.09 3.07 1.41
N ARG A 116 -0.69 2.74 0.36
CA ARG A 116 -0.17 2.63 -1.01
C ARG A 116 0.38 3.96 -1.53
N SER A 117 -0.24 5.10 -1.17
CA SER A 117 0.25 6.42 -1.57
C SER A 117 1.64 6.73 -0.98
N TRP A 118 1.90 6.29 0.26
CA TRP A 118 3.23 6.40 0.86
C TRP A 118 4.28 5.57 0.12
N VAL A 119 3.95 4.33 -0.27
CA VAL A 119 4.86 3.52 -1.10
C VAL A 119 5.17 4.22 -2.41
N ALA A 120 4.15 4.78 -3.10
CA ALA A 120 4.32 5.53 -4.33
C ALA A 120 5.17 6.79 -4.15
N THR A 121 5.09 7.43 -2.99
CA THR A 121 5.94 8.59 -2.66
C THR A 121 7.41 8.16 -2.52
N MET A 122 7.70 7.09 -1.78
CA MET A 122 9.08 6.59 -1.63
C MET A 122 9.67 6.11 -2.96
N GLU A 123 8.87 5.44 -3.79
CA GLU A 123 9.22 5.02 -5.15
C GLU A 123 9.72 6.19 -6.01
N LYS A 124 9.06 7.35 -5.91
CA LYS A 124 9.42 8.56 -6.65
C LYS A 124 10.58 9.33 -6.02
N CYS A 125 10.61 9.41 -4.68
CA CYS A 125 11.62 10.18 -3.96
C CYS A 125 13.02 9.56 -4.06
N ALA A 126 13.13 8.22 -4.07
CA ALA A 126 14.43 7.55 -4.10
C ALA A 126 15.30 7.94 -5.33
N PRO A 127 14.80 7.91 -6.59
CA PRO A 127 15.60 8.35 -7.72
C PRO A 127 15.81 9.88 -7.74
N MET A 128 14.87 10.67 -7.23
CA MET A 128 15.05 12.13 -7.14
C MET A 128 16.18 12.50 -6.18
N LEU A 129 16.31 11.78 -5.05
CA LEU A 129 17.46 11.91 -4.14
C LEU A 129 18.77 11.51 -4.84
N GLY A 130 18.74 10.46 -5.67
CA GLY A 130 19.89 10.07 -6.48
C GLY A 130 20.30 11.16 -7.48
N LEU A 131 19.34 11.75 -8.19
CA LEU A 131 19.57 12.84 -9.11
C LEU A 131 20.12 14.08 -8.38
N LEU A 132 19.59 14.40 -7.20
CA LEU A 132 20.12 15.47 -6.36
C LEU A 132 21.61 15.23 -6.05
N GLY A 133 21.98 13.99 -5.77
CA GLY A 133 23.38 13.61 -5.54
C GLY A 133 24.29 13.84 -6.75
N THR A 134 23.81 13.55 -7.97
CA THR A 134 24.61 13.86 -9.17
C THR A 134 24.76 15.36 -9.40
N VAL A 135 23.72 16.15 -9.20
CA VAL A 135 23.78 17.60 -9.36
C VAL A 135 24.76 18.21 -8.33
N THR A 136 24.65 17.82 -7.08
CA THR A 136 25.56 18.33 -6.02
C THR A 136 27.03 17.91 -6.27
N GLY A 137 27.26 16.66 -6.66
CA GLY A 137 28.60 16.17 -6.98
C GLY A 137 29.24 16.88 -8.19
N MET A 138 28.45 17.15 -9.23
CA MET A 138 28.94 17.93 -10.38
C MET A 138 29.26 19.39 -10.00
N ILE A 139 28.43 20.02 -9.15
CA ILE A 139 28.73 21.37 -8.65
C ILE A 139 30.07 21.39 -7.89
N MET A 140 30.32 20.38 -7.04
CA MET A 140 31.58 20.25 -6.30
C MET A 140 32.77 20.05 -7.25
N ALA A 141 32.63 19.22 -8.26
CA ALA A 141 33.66 18.98 -9.26
C ALA A 141 34.03 20.28 -10.02
N PHE A 142 33.03 21.03 -10.49
CA PHE A 142 33.27 22.31 -11.16
C PHE A 142 33.83 23.40 -10.23
N ALA A 143 33.42 23.45 -8.98
CA ALA A 143 33.98 24.38 -8.00
C ALA A 143 35.48 24.13 -7.77
N LYS A 144 35.90 22.85 -7.73
CA LYS A 144 37.33 22.49 -7.65
C LYS A 144 38.13 22.93 -8.88
N ILE A 145 37.56 22.77 -10.08
CA ILE A 145 38.21 23.23 -11.32
C ILE A 145 38.39 24.77 -11.29
N ALA A 146 37.32 25.49 -10.91
CA ALA A 146 37.37 26.96 -10.86
C ALA A 146 38.39 27.49 -9.83
N GLY A 147 38.51 26.81 -8.68
CA GLY A 147 39.50 27.17 -7.65
C GLY A 147 40.94 26.82 -7.99
N ALA A 148 41.16 25.91 -8.90
CA ALA A 148 42.52 25.41 -9.28
C ALA A 148 43.19 26.17 -10.42
N GLN A 149 42.72 27.37 -10.76
CA GLN A 149 43.24 28.16 -11.89
C GLN A 149 44.74 28.45 -11.86
N GLN A 150 45.39 28.40 -10.69
CA GLN A 150 46.84 28.65 -10.55
C GLN A 150 47.68 27.38 -10.35
N THR A 151 47.08 26.28 -9.86
CA THR A 151 47.82 25.04 -9.49
C THR A 151 47.50 23.83 -10.40
N GLY A 152 46.53 23.96 -11.30
CA GLY A 152 46.01 22.84 -12.10
C GLY A 152 45.04 21.99 -11.28
N ALA A 153 43.93 21.61 -11.88
CA ALA A 153 42.96 20.68 -11.27
C ALA A 153 43.55 19.28 -11.17
N ASP A 154 43.45 18.61 -10.02
CA ASP A 154 43.84 17.21 -9.86
C ASP A 154 42.80 16.30 -10.57
N PRO A 155 43.16 15.63 -11.68
CA PRO A 155 42.22 14.77 -12.42
C PRO A 155 41.68 13.61 -11.56
N LYS A 156 42.43 13.15 -10.55
CA LYS A 156 42.06 12.05 -9.69
C LYS A 156 40.96 12.48 -8.70
N ALA A 157 41.09 13.67 -8.11
CA ALA A 157 40.07 14.22 -7.23
C ALA A 157 38.76 14.50 -7.99
N LEU A 158 38.85 15.03 -9.21
CA LEU A 158 37.68 15.27 -10.07
C LEU A 158 36.96 13.98 -10.45
N SER A 159 37.72 12.96 -10.88
CA SER A 159 37.15 11.64 -11.17
C SER A 159 36.46 11.00 -9.97
N SER A 160 37.00 11.18 -8.76
CA SER A 160 36.41 10.71 -7.53
C SER A 160 35.04 11.36 -7.26
N ASP A 161 34.94 12.69 -7.36
CA ASP A 161 33.68 13.43 -7.12
C ASP A 161 32.59 13.01 -8.11
N ILE A 162 32.93 12.86 -9.40
CA ILE A 162 32.01 12.39 -10.43
C ILE A 162 31.55 10.95 -10.16
N SER A 163 32.46 10.08 -9.73
CA SER A 163 32.12 8.68 -9.40
C SER A 163 31.14 8.60 -8.24
N VAL A 164 31.40 9.36 -7.15
CA VAL A 164 30.48 9.41 -5.99
C VAL A 164 29.10 9.92 -6.42
N ALA A 165 29.05 10.94 -7.26
CA ALA A 165 27.80 11.46 -7.81
C ALA A 165 27.00 10.39 -8.56
N LEU A 166 27.63 9.63 -9.43
CA LEU A 166 26.99 8.55 -10.20
C LEU A 166 26.49 7.41 -9.29
N TYR A 167 27.25 7.08 -8.24
CA TYR A 167 26.82 6.07 -7.27
C TYR A 167 25.53 6.46 -6.53
N THR A 168 25.29 7.72 -6.23
CA THR A 168 24.03 8.14 -5.58
C THR A 168 22.83 7.86 -6.46
N THR A 169 22.91 8.08 -7.77
CA THR A 169 21.83 7.77 -8.71
C THR A 169 21.64 6.27 -8.87
N MET A 170 22.72 5.51 -8.96
CA MET A 170 22.66 4.04 -9.02
C MET A 170 21.90 3.48 -7.81
N TRP A 171 22.23 3.93 -6.59
CA TRP A 171 21.54 3.52 -5.37
C TRP A 171 20.06 3.95 -5.36
N GLY A 172 19.77 5.17 -5.80
CA GLY A 172 18.39 5.66 -5.91
C GLY A 172 17.53 4.77 -6.80
N LEU A 173 18.05 4.36 -7.96
CA LEU A 173 17.37 3.45 -8.90
C LEU A 173 17.27 2.02 -8.33
N THR A 174 18.32 1.53 -7.67
CA THR A 174 18.34 0.20 -7.04
C THR A 174 17.26 0.07 -5.96
N ILE A 175 16.90 1.15 -5.29
CA ILE A 175 15.81 1.20 -4.31
C ILE A 175 14.45 1.35 -5.00
N ALA A 176 14.36 2.24 -5.99
CA ALA A 176 13.09 2.59 -6.63
C ALA A 176 12.48 1.43 -7.42
N ILE A 177 13.29 0.67 -8.17
CA ILE A 177 12.80 -0.41 -9.02
C ILE A 177 12.10 -1.52 -8.22
N PRO A 178 12.70 -2.09 -7.14
CA PRO A 178 11.98 -3.06 -6.32
C PRO A 178 10.73 -2.48 -5.64
N LEU A 179 10.78 -1.23 -5.17
CA LEU A 179 9.61 -0.58 -4.56
C LEU A 179 8.47 -0.40 -5.57
N ALA A 180 8.75 -0.06 -6.82
CA ALA A 180 7.77 0.04 -7.89
C ALA A 180 7.08 -1.30 -8.16
N ILE A 181 7.86 -2.38 -8.23
CA ILE A 181 7.33 -3.74 -8.42
C ILE A 181 6.44 -4.14 -7.23
N LEU A 182 6.95 -3.98 -6.00
CA LEU A 182 6.20 -4.30 -4.80
C LEU A 182 4.94 -3.45 -4.65
N GLY A 183 5.02 -2.16 -4.97
CA GLY A 183 3.89 -1.25 -4.98
C GLY A 183 2.80 -1.67 -5.97
N SER A 184 3.18 -2.10 -7.17
CA SER A 184 2.25 -2.66 -8.17
C SER A 184 1.61 -3.96 -7.68
N MET A 185 2.37 -4.85 -7.03
CA MET A 185 1.82 -6.08 -6.43
C MET A 185 0.80 -5.77 -5.33
N VAL A 186 1.07 -4.78 -4.48
CA VAL A 186 0.10 -4.33 -3.45
C VAL A 186 -1.17 -3.82 -4.11
N GLN A 187 -1.05 -3.00 -5.17
CA GLN A 187 -2.21 -2.48 -5.90
C GLN A 187 -3.10 -3.61 -6.46
N VAL A 188 -2.50 -4.59 -7.11
CA VAL A 188 -3.23 -5.77 -7.62
C VAL A 188 -3.94 -6.54 -6.50
N ARG A 189 -3.30 -6.67 -5.33
CA ARG A 189 -3.91 -7.34 -4.17
C ARG A 189 -5.08 -6.54 -3.58
N ILE A 190 -5.00 -5.21 -3.55
CA ILE A 190 -6.11 -4.35 -3.14
C ILE A 190 -7.30 -4.54 -4.09
N SER A 191 -7.08 -4.49 -5.41
CA SER A 191 -8.14 -4.71 -6.40
C SER A 191 -8.81 -6.07 -6.23
N ARG A 192 -8.02 -7.16 -6.10
CA ARG A 192 -8.56 -8.50 -5.87
C ARG A 192 -9.36 -8.62 -4.56
N LEU A 193 -8.95 -7.93 -3.49
CA LEU A 193 -9.73 -7.87 -2.25
C LEU A 193 -11.05 -7.15 -2.49
N THR A 194 -11.02 -6.04 -3.22
CA THR A 194 -12.22 -5.25 -3.55
C THR A 194 -13.22 -6.09 -4.34
N ASP A 195 -12.77 -6.74 -5.41
CA ASP A 195 -13.62 -7.59 -6.26
C ASP A 195 -14.25 -8.73 -5.44
N ALA A 196 -13.44 -9.44 -4.64
CA ALA A 196 -13.92 -10.54 -3.81
C ALA A 196 -14.96 -10.08 -2.77
N VAL A 197 -14.72 -8.96 -2.09
CA VAL A 197 -15.67 -8.44 -1.07
C VAL A 197 -16.95 -7.97 -1.74
N GLN A 198 -16.88 -7.30 -2.88
CA GLN A 198 -18.07 -6.86 -3.63
C GLN A 198 -18.89 -8.05 -4.10
N GLN A 199 -18.26 -9.12 -4.61
CA GLN A 199 -18.92 -10.34 -4.99
C GLN A 199 -19.64 -10.98 -3.79
N HIS A 200 -18.94 -11.21 -2.68
CA HIS A 200 -19.54 -11.84 -1.49
C HIS A 200 -20.69 -11.03 -0.90
N VAL A 201 -20.58 -9.70 -0.90
CA VAL A 201 -21.67 -8.82 -0.42
C VAL A 201 -22.86 -8.85 -1.39
N SER A 202 -22.63 -8.92 -2.69
CA SER A 202 -23.72 -9.03 -3.68
C SER A 202 -24.47 -10.34 -3.54
N GLU A 203 -23.76 -11.47 -3.44
CA GLU A 203 -24.35 -12.80 -3.21
C GLU A 203 -25.18 -12.82 -1.91
N PHE A 204 -24.62 -12.29 -0.82
CA PHE A 204 -25.36 -12.17 0.43
C PHE A 204 -26.64 -11.34 0.27
N LEU A 205 -26.59 -10.20 -0.41
CA LEU A 205 -27.76 -9.33 -0.58
C LEU A 205 -28.86 -9.98 -1.43
N GLU A 206 -28.52 -10.78 -2.43
CA GLU A 206 -29.47 -11.56 -3.24
C GLU A 206 -30.15 -12.66 -2.39
N ASP A 207 -29.37 -13.40 -1.60
CA ASP A 207 -29.90 -14.39 -0.67
C ASP A 207 -30.79 -13.76 0.42
N PHE A 208 -30.40 -12.60 0.93
CA PHE A 208 -31.16 -11.85 1.92
C PHE A 208 -32.49 -11.30 1.36
N GLU A 209 -32.50 -10.84 0.11
CA GLU A 209 -33.73 -10.41 -0.57
C GLU A 209 -34.72 -11.57 -0.70
N THR A 210 -34.20 -12.72 -1.13
CA THR A 210 -35.01 -13.95 -1.28
C THR A 210 -35.57 -14.44 0.05
N ALA A 211 -34.81 -14.35 1.14
CA ALA A 211 -35.28 -14.74 2.48
C ALA A 211 -36.30 -13.77 3.08
N ARG A 212 -36.35 -12.52 2.59
CA ARG A 212 -37.28 -11.47 3.04
C ARG A 212 -38.60 -11.49 2.28
N SER A 213 -38.59 -12.00 1.03
CA SER A 213 -39.81 -12.16 0.22
C SER A 213 -40.67 -13.32 0.72
#